data_6d8da2869680256085bdb66d723d628f
#
_entry.id   6d8da2869680256085bdb66d723d628f
#
_cell.length_a   1.000
_cell.length_b   1.000
_cell.length_c   1.000
_cell.angle_alpha   90.00
_cell.angle_beta   90.00
_cell.angle_gamma   90.00
#
_symmetry.space_group_name_H-M   'P 1'
#
loop_
_entity.id
_entity.type
_entity.pdbx_description
1 polymer ?
#
loop_
_entity_poly.entity_id
_entity_poly.type
_entity_poly.pdbx_seq_one_letter_code
_entity_poly.pdbx_strand_id
1 'polypeptide(L)'
;MTKIEKALDLFKNKEYEKALDIFSSIVETGDENAEIYNNIGLCYSELGNFEKAEDNFLKAIKLNPKLPQIYINLADLYYKQKDYDSGIQLMAQAVYELPEEMVLAHFLARFYMEDARLDLAIDELEKILEKQPENFDAYYDLGKVHFELGNYAIAAENFENVLQYKDNNEWIYYYLGQAYEANDEIDKALSNFLKAIAVNDGFAPAYKKAAILFMARQDYEDAAEYFEDYAKMNIPPEEKENIEKLIERIKKKIENE
;
A
#
# COMPACT_ATOMS: atom_id res chain seq x y z
N MET A 1 -18.12 5.39 -33.29
CA MET A 1 -17.46 4.62 -32.23
C MET A 1 -16.82 3.41 -32.89
N THR A 2 -15.51 3.28 -32.79
CA THR A 2 -14.76 2.12 -33.31
C THR A 2 -15.09 0.85 -32.51
N LYS A 3 -14.74 -0.33 -33.03
CA LYS A 3 -14.89 -1.58 -32.27
C LYS A 3 -14.10 -1.54 -30.95
N ILE A 4 -12.88 -0.97 -30.99
CA ILE A 4 -12.02 -0.82 -29.79
C ILE A 4 -12.69 0.10 -28.76
N GLU A 5 -13.16 1.27 -29.15
CA GLU A 5 -13.87 2.19 -28.24
C GLU A 5 -15.09 1.54 -27.61
N LYS A 6 -15.85 0.73 -28.38
CA LYS A 6 -16.99 0.00 -27.84
C LYS A 6 -16.58 -1.07 -26.82
N ALA A 7 -15.49 -1.80 -27.08
CA ALA A 7 -14.99 -2.81 -26.17
C ALA A 7 -14.47 -2.18 -24.86
N LEU A 8 -13.75 -1.06 -24.95
CA LEU A 8 -13.28 -0.31 -23.78
C LEU A 8 -14.44 0.25 -22.94
N ASP A 9 -15.52 0.71 -23.58
CA ASP A 9 -16.72 1.16 -22.87
C ASP A 9 -17.41 0.01 -22.12
N LEU A 10 -17.55 -1.15 -22.76
CA LEU A 10 -18.08 -2.35 -22.13
C LEU A 10 -17.20 -2.79 -20.94
N PHE A 11 -15.86 -2.75 -21.08
CA PHE A 11 -14.95 -3.05 -20.00
C PHE A 11 -15.14 -2.11 -18.80
N LYS A 12 -15.24 -0.79 -19.04
CA LYS A 12 -15.51 0.21 -17.99
C LYS A 12 -16.84 -0.04 -17.28
N ASN A 13 -17.85 -0.53 -18.02
CA ASN A 13 -19.15 -0.91 -17.47
C ASN A 13 -19.17 -2.30 -16.81
N LYS A 14 -17.99 -2.94 -16.66
CA LYS A 14 -17.80 -4.29 -16.08
C LYS A 14 -18.49 -5.42 -16.88
N GLU A 15 -18.78 -5.18 -18.15
CA GLU A 15 -19.33 -6.17 -19.07
C GLU A 15 -18.18 -6.94 -19.76
N TYR A 16 -17.38 -7.62 -18.95
CA TYR A 16 -16.09 -8.18 -19.36
C TYR A 16 -16.19 -9.25 -20.44
N GLU A 17 -17.20 -10.13 -20.41
CA GLU A 17 -17.42 -11.13 -21.44
C GLU A 17 -17.70 -10.48 -22.82
N LYS A 18 -18.55 -9.45 -22.84
CA LYS A 18 -18.88 -8.76 -24.10
C LYS A 18 -17.69 -7.96 -24.63
N ALA A 19 -16.90 -7.35 -23.74
CA ALA A 19 -15.67 -6.68 -24.13
C ALA A 19 -14.66 -7.69 -24.73
N LEU A 20 -14.49 -8.84 -24.10
CA LEU A 20 -13.64 -9.94 -24.54
C LEU A 20 -14.03 -10.44 -25.93
N ASP A 21 -15.34 -10.66 -26.18
CA ASP A 21 -15.83 -11.09 -27.48
C ASP A 21 -15.44 -10.11 -28.60
N ILE A 22 -15.54 -8.80 -28.33
CA ILE A 22 -15.18 -7.78 -29.32
C ILE A 22 -13.65 -7.76 -29.53
N PHE A 23 -12.84 -7.74 -28.46
CA PHE A 23 -11.39 -7.76 -28.60
C PHE A 23 -10.91 -9.01 -29.32
N SER A 24 -11.46 -10.19 -29.01
CA SER A 24 -11.16 -11.46 -29.71
C SER A 24 -11.51 -11.38 -31.18
N SER A 25 -12.68 -10.80 -31.55
CA SER A 25 -13.07 -10.63 -32.93
C SER A 25 -12.13 -9.72 -33.72
N ILE A 26 -11.46 -8.76 -33.07
CA ILE A 26 -10.47 -7.89 -33.70
C ILE A 26 -9.20 -8.69 -34.03
N VAL A 27 -8.73 -9.51 -33.12
CA VAL A 27 -7.57 -10.41 -33.31
C VAL A 27 -7.85 -11.38 -34.47
N GLU A 28 -9.06 -11.96 -34.56
CA GLU A 28 -9.47 -12.88 -35.63
C GLU A 28 -9.47 -12.21 -37.01
N THR A 29 -9.61 -10.89 -37.09
CA THR A 29 -9.51 -10.13 -38.37
C THR A 29 -8.06 -9.78 -38.73
N GLY A 30 -7.07 -10.22 -37.96
CA GLY A 30 -5.65 -10.03 -38.23
C GLY A 30 -5.06 -8.74 -37.67
N ASP A 31 -5.81 -8.01 -36.85
CA ASP A 31 -5.31 -6.82 -36.15
C ASP A 31 -4.73 -7.25 -34.80
N GLU A 32 -3.53 -7.85 -34.85
CA GLU A 32 -2.80 -8.31 -33.67
C GLU A 32 -1.83 -7.23 -33.20
N ASN A 33 -2.13 -6.60 -32.08
CA ASN A 33 -1.22 -5.66 -31.44
C ASN A 33 -1.19 -5.84 -29.91
N ALA A 34 -0.15 -5.28 -29.29
CA ALA A 34 0.10 -5.45 -27.85
C ALA A 34 -1.05 -4.91 -26.98
N GLU A 35 -1.67 -3.79 -27.38
CA GLU A 35 -2.74 -3.18 -26.59
C GLU A 35 -4.01 -4.04 -26.60
N ILE A 36 -4.33 -4.71 -27.71
CA ILE A 36 -5.50 -5.60 -27.80
C ILE A 36 -5.27 -6.83 -26.91
N TYR A 37 -4.10 -7.48 -27.01
CA TYR A 37 -3.79 -8.62 -26.13
C TYR A 37 -3.74 -8.22 -24.65
N ASN A 38 -3.23 -7.04 -24.32
CA ASN A 38 -3.30 -6.51 -22.96
C ASN A 38 -4.77 -6.38 -22.48
N ASN A 39 -5.65 -5.82 -23.30
CA ASN A 39 -7.07 -5.68 -22.96
C ASN A 39 -7.79 -7.02 -22.84
N ILE A 40 -7.44 -8.01 -23.67
CA ILE A 40 -7.93 -9.39 -23.53
C ILE A 40 -7.44 -9.99 -22.19
N GLY A 41 -6.17 -9.78 -21.85
CA GLY A 41 -5.60 -10.19 -20.55
C GLY A 41 -6.35 -9.59 -19.38
N LEU A 42 -6.64 -8.30 -19.43
CA LEU A 42 -7.44 -7.61 -18.41
C LEU A 42 -8.85 -8.20 -18.29
N CYS A 43 -9.54 -8.46 -19.41
CA CYS A 43 -10.86 -9.11 -19.39
C CYS A 43 -10.79 -10.48 -18.69
N TYR A 44 -9.81 -11.31 -19.04
CA TYR A 44 -9.66 -12.63 -18.41
C TYR A 44 -9.30 -12.52 -16.91
N SER A 45 -8.47 -11.53 -16.52
CA SER A 45 -8.14 -11.29 -15.12
C SER A 45 -9.38 -10.94 -14.30
N GLU A 46 -10.25 -10.05 -14.82
CA GLU A 46 -11.49 -9.67 -14.15
C GLU A 46 -12.52 -10.80 -14.10
N LEU A 47 -12.48 -11.72 -15.07
CA LEU A 47 -13.30 -12.94 -15.12
C LEU A 47 -12.70 -14.09 -14.25
N GLY A 48 -11.56 -13.88 -13.59
CA GLY A 48 -10.90 -14.87 -12.76
C GLY A 48 -10.18 -16.00 -13.53
N ASN A 49 -10.02 -15.87 -14.85
CA ASN A 49 -9.26 -16.82 -15.65
C ASN A 49 -7.80 -16.38 -15.76
N PHE A 50 -7.06 -16.60 -14.68
CA PHE A 50 -5.71 -16.07 -14.51
C PHE A 50 -4.69 -16.66 -15.50
N GLU A 51 -4.81 -17.95 -15.86
CA GLU A 51 -3.94 -18.61 -16.84
C GLU A 51 -4.06 -17.93 -18.22
N LYS A 52 -5.30 -17.71 -18.69
CA LYS A 52 -5.50 -17.00 -19.98
C LYS A 52 -5.12 -15.53 -19.91
N ALA A 53 -5.29 -14.88 -18.75
CA ALA A 53 -4.85 -13.51 -18.56
C ALA A 53 -3.32 -13.41 -18.72
N GLU A 54 -2.57 -14.27 -18.06
CA GLU A 54 -1.12 -14.35 -18.15
C GLU A 54 -0.65 -14.59 -19.59
N ASP A 55 -1.20 -15.60 -20.27
CA ASP A 55 -0.88 -15.89 -21.67
C ASP A 55 -1.04 -14.68 -22.59
N ASN A 56 -2.10 -13.89 -22.39
CA ASN A 56 -2.36 -12.72 -23.22
C ASN A 56 -1.44 -11.54 -22.87
N PHE A 57 -1.13 -11.33 -21.59
CA PHE A 57 -0.14 -10.33 -21.20
C PHE A 57 1.26 -10.68 -21.71
N LEU A 58 1.68 -11.94 -21.64
CA LEU A 58 2.96 -12.39 -22.22
C LEU A 58 3.03 -12.21 -23.73
N LYS A 59 1.92 -12.48 -24.46
CA LYS A 59 1.82 -12.16 -25.88
C LYS A 59 1.95 -10.66 -26.14
N ALA A 60 1.29 -9.84 -25.34
CA ALA A 60 1.37 -8.38 -25.44
C ALA A 60 2.80 -7.87 -25.23
N ILE A 61 3.51 -8.35 -24.20
CA ILE A 61 4.93 -8.03 -23.94
C ILE A 61 5.81 -8.45 -25.12
N LYS A 62 5.59 -9.65 -25.69
CA LYS A 62 6.35 -10.13 -26.84
C LYS A 62 6.16 -9.26 -28.07
N LEU A 63 4.94 -8.72 -28.29
CA LEU A 63 4.64 -7.83 -29.42
C LEU A 63 5.21 -6.42 -29.23
N ASN A 64 5.18 -5.90 -28.01
CA ASN A 64 5.75 -4.61 -27.69
C ASN A 64 6.29 -4.58 -26.24
N PRO A 65 7.58 -4.86 -26.03
CA PRO A 65 8.19 -4.86 -24.70
C PRO A 65 8.44 -3.45 -24.15
N LYS A 66 8.10 -2.38 -24.90
CA LYS A 66 8.34 -0.99 -24.47
C LYS A 66 7.11 -0.34 -23.84
N LEU A 67 6.07 -1.11 -23.52
CA LEU A 67 4.86 -0.62 -22.85
C LEU A 67 4.87 -1.03 -21.38
N PRO A 68 5.27 -0.13 -20.44
CA PRO A 68 5.40 -0.46 -19.00
C PRO A 68 4.07 -0.95 -18.43
N GLN A 69 2.93 -0.42 -18.91
CA GLN A 69 1.61 -0.78 -18.39
C GLN A 69 1.29 -2.28 -18.51
N ILE A 70 1.83 -2.98 -19.52
CA ILE A 70 1.57 -4.42 -19.67
C ILE A 70 2.28 -5.21 -18.59
N TYR A 71 3.52 -4.84 -18.25
CA TYR A 71 4.26 -5.44 -17.15
C TYR A 71 3.55 -5.20 -15.81
N ILE A 72 3.04 -3.99 -15.59
CA ILE A 72 2.28 -3.64 -14.38
C ILE A 72 1.02 -4.49 -14.26
N ASN A 73 0.26 -4.66 -15.35
CA ASN A 73 -0.97 -5.45 -15.35
C ASN A 73 -0.68 -6.95 -15.04
N LEU A 74 0.41 -7.50 -15.60
CA LEU A 74 0.82 -8.88 -15.30
C LEU A 74 1.39 -8.99 -13.87
N ALA A 75 2.09 -7.98 -13.40
CA ALA A 75 2.56 -7.92 -12.02
C ALA A 75 1.41 -7.92 -11.02
N ASP A 76 0.36 -7.12 -11.27
CA ASP A 76 -0.86 -7.12 -10.45
C ASP A 76 -1.53 -8.51 -10.42
N LEU A 77 -1.49 -9.25 -11.52
CA LEU A 77 -1.99 -10.61 -11.59
C LEU A 77 -1.19 -11.54 -10.66
N TYR A 78 0.14 -11.52 -10.73
CA TYR A 78 1.01 -12.31 -9.86
C TYR A 78 0.87 -11.91 -8.39
N TYR A 79 0.73 -10.62 -8.11
CA TYR A 79 0.52 -10.12 -6.75
C TYR A 79 -0.79 -10.64 -6.14
N LYS A 80 -1.90 -10.62 -6.91
CA LYS A 80 -3.20 -11.19 -6.49
C LYS A 80 -3.10 -12.70 -6.21
N GLN A 81 -2.25 -13.43 -6.94
CA GLN A 81 -2.02 -14.86 -6.76
C GLN A 81 -0.98 -15.17 -5.66
N LYS A 82 -0.31 -14.15 -5.13
CA LYS A 82 0.85 -14.27 -4.23
C LYS A 82 2.01 -15.04 -4.84
N ASP A 83 2.12 -15.03 -6.16
CA ASP A 83 3.24 -15.60 -6.90
C ASP A 83 4.36 -14.54 -7.00
N TYR A 84 5.04 -14.34 -5.88
CA TYR A 84 6.05 -13.30 -5.77
C TYR A 84 7.29 -13.62 -6.59
N ASP A 85 7.66 -14.89 -6.74
CA ASP A 85 8.81 -15.30 -7.56
C ASP A 85 8.61 -14.94 -9.04
N SER A 86 7.45 -15.24 -9.63
CA SER A 86 7.12 -14.84 -11.01
C SER A 86 7.06 -13.32 -11.14
N GLY A 87 6.49 -12.63 -10.15
CA GLY A 87 6.46 -11.18 -10.10
C GLY A 87 7.85 -10.54 -10.09
N ILE A 88 8.76 -11.07 -9.27
CA ILE A 88 10.17 -10.60 -9.20
C ILE A 88 10.86 -10.81 -10.54
N GLN A 89 10.74 -12.00 -11.15
CA GLN A 89 11.36 -12.27 -12.46
C GLN A 89 10.83 -11.32 -13.55
N LEU A 90 9.52 -11.13 -13.59
CA LEU A 90 8.88 -10.22 -14.54
C LEU A 90 9.36 -8.77 -14.36
N MET A 91 9.35 -8.27 -13.12
CA MET A 91 9.72 -6.89 -12.83
C MET A 91 11.22 -6.66 -13.01
N ALA A 92 12.08 -7.61 -12.66
CA ALA A 92 13.52 -7.52 -12.93
C ALA A 92 13.80 -7.42 -14.44
N GLN A 93 13.09 -8.20 -15.27
CA GLN A 93 13.17 -8.07 -16.72
C GLN A 93 12.67 -6.70 -17.18
N ALA A 94 11.53 -6.24 -16.66
CA ALA A 94 10.94 -4.95 -17.03
C ALA A 94 11.87 -3.77 -16.72
N VAL A 95 12.50 -3.76 -15.55
CA VAL A 95 13.49 -2.74 -15.13
C VAL A 95 14.73 -2.77 -16.04
N TYR A 96 15.19 -3.96 -16.46
CA TYR A 96 16.28 -4.09 -17.39
C TYR A 96 15.96 -3.52 -18.79
N GLU A 97 14.76 -3.80 -19.30
CA GLU A 97 14.30 -3.33 -20.63
C GLU A 97 13.95 -1.83 -20.64
N LEU A 98 13.45 -1.31 -19.51
CA LEU A 98 12.91 0.03 -19.37
C LEU A 98 13.50 0.74 -18.13
N PRO A 99 14.81 0.99 -18.06
CA PRO A 99 15.50 1.46 -16.85
C PRO A 99 15.13 2.89 -16.42
N GLU A 100 14.45 3.65 -17.27
CA GLU A 100 13.99 5.01 -16.94
C GLU A 100 12.57 5.02 -16.33
N GLU A 101 11.88 3.88 -16.35
CA GLU A 101 10.53 3.75 -15.82
C GLU A 101 10.56 3.36 -14.33
N MET A 102 10.78 4.35 -13.45
CA MET A 102 10.95 4.11 -12.00
C MET A 102 9.76 3.40 -11.35
N VAL A 103 8.58 3.50 -11.94
CA VAL A 103 7.40 2.75 -11.47
C VAL A 103 7.63 1.24 -11.48
N LEU A 104 8.39 0.72 -12.47
CA LEU A 104 8.70 -0.72 -12.56
C LEU A 104 9.67 -1.15 -11.45
N ALA A 105 10.67 -0.33 -11.15
CA ALA A 105 11.59 -0.55 -10.03
C ALA A 105 10.82 -0.51 -8.69
N HIS A 106 9.83 0.35 -8.56
CA HIS A 106 8.98 0.39 -7.37
C HIS A 106 8.14 -0.89 -7.22
N PHE A 107 7.56 -1.41 -8.31
CA PHE A 107 6.88 -2.72 -8.27
C PHE A 107 7.84 -3.85 -7.89
N LEU A 108 9.08 -3.84 -8.42
CA LEU A 108 10.11 -4.82 -8.04
C LEU A 108 10.42 -4.75 -6.55
N ALA A 109 10.64 -3.56 -6.01
CA ALA A 109 10.88 -3.37 -4.58
C ALA A 109 9.70 -3.91 -3.74
N ARG A 110 8.46 -3.64 -4.13
CA ARG A 110 7.27 -4.17 -3.43
C ARG A 110 7.20 -5.69 -3.47
N PHE A 111 7.54 -6.34 -4.58
CA PHE A 111 7.63 -7.79 -4.64
C PHE A 111 8.71 -8.32 -3.71
N TYR A 112 9.88 -7.67 -3.63
CA TYR A 112 10.92 -8.04 -2.67
C TYR A 112 10.45 -7.88 -1.21
N MET A 113 9.68 -6.84 -0.90
CA MET A 113 9.09 -6.66 0.43
C MET A 113 8.14 -7.81 0.80
N GLU A 114 7.24 -8.18 -0.11
CA GLU A 114 6.27 -9.26 0.12
C GLU A 114 6.94 -10.65 0.25
N ASP A 115 8.09 -10.83 -0.41
CA ASP A 115 8.90 -12.06 -0.33
C ASP A 115 9.96 -12.01 0.78
N ALA A 116 9.89 -11.00 1.65
CA ALA A 116 10.81 -10.77 2.78
C ALA A 116 12.30 -10.64 2.37
N ARG A 117 12.59 -10.27 1.12
CA ARG A 117 13.94 -9.94 0.63
C ARG A 117 14.22 -8.46 0.86
N LEU A 118 14.19 -8.05 2.12
CA LEU A 118 14.16 -6.65 2.52
C LEU A 118 15.39 -5.85 2.08
N ASP A 119 16.59 -6.45 2.08
CA ASP A 119 17.80 -5.79 1.60
C ASP A 119 17.71 -5.43 0.12
N LEU A 120 17.15 -6.33 -0.72
CA LEU A 120 16.95 -6.06 -2.15
C LEU A 120 15.87 -4.99 -2.38
N ALA A 121 14.85 -4.94 -1.52
CA ALA A 121 13.85 -3.88 -1.58
C ALA A 121 14.47 -2.52 -1.29
N ILE A 122 15.35 -2.41 -0.27
CA ILE A 122 16.09 -1.19 0.05
C ILE A 122 16.91 -0.74 -1.16
N ASP A 123 17.71 -1.65 -1.75
CA ASP A 123 18.55 -1.33 -2.90
C ASP A 123 17.75 -0.73 -4.08
N GLU A 124 16.56 -1.28 -4.38
CA GLU A 124 15.72 -0.75 -5.47
C GLU A 124 15.08 0.59 -5.09
N LEU A 125 14.62 0.75 -3.85
CA LEU A 125 14.02 2.01 -3.39
C LEU A 125 15.05 3.15 -3.32
N GLU A 126 16.27 2.87 -2.90
CA GLU A 126 17.36 3.86 -2.90
C GLU A 126 17.73 4.30 -4.33
N LYS A 127 17.79 3.37 -5.31
CA LYS A 127 17.97 3.72 -6.73
C LYS A 127 16.87 4.63 -7.27
N ILE A 128 15.61 4.43 -6.81
CA ILE A 128 14.51 5.32 -7.17
C ILE A 128 14.79 6.72 -6.62
N LEU A 129 15.20 6.84 -5.35
CA LEU A 129 15.47 8.13 -4.71
C LEU A 129 16.71 8.83 -5.26
N GLU A 130 17.72 8.10 -5.75
CA GLU A 130 18.84 8.70 -6.47
C GLU A 130 18.41 9.45 -7.74
N LYS A 131 17.41 8.92 -8.47
CA LYS A 131 16.86 9.53 -9.68
C LYS A 131 15.70 10.50 -9.41
N GLN A 132 14.92 10.24 -8.38
CA GLN A 132 13.72 10.98 -7.99
C GLN A 132 13.73 11.28 -6.48
N PRO A 133 14.52 12.27 -6.02
CA PRO A 133 14.64 12.57 -4.59
C PRO A 133 13.34 13.01 -3.91
N GLU A 134 12.32 13.37 -4.70
CA GLU A 134 10.99 13.78 -4.19
C GLU A 134 9.97 12.63 -4.20
N ASN A 135 10.41 11.37 -4.44
CA ASN A 135 9.51 10.24 -4.52
C ASN A 135 9.07 9.80 -3.12
N PHE A 136 7.95 10.37 -2.66
CA PHE A 136 7.40 10.09 -1.32
C PHE A 136 6.94 8.63 -1.15
N ASP A 137 6.53 7.94 -2.21
CA ASP A 137 6.13 6.53 -2.12
C ASP A 137 7.36 5.64 -1.84
N ALA A 138 8.53 5.97 -2.40
CA ALA A 138 9.77 5.27 -2.09
C ALA A 138 10.21 5.52 -0.64
N TYR A 139 10.13 6.74 -0.12
CA TYR A 139 10.39 7.00 1.30
C TYR A 139 9.42 6.26 2.21
N TYR A 140 8.14 6.21 1.85
CA TYR A 140 7.14 5.50 2.63
C TYR A 140 7.46 4.00 2.73
N ASP A 141 7.80 3.37 1.61
CA ASP A 141 8.13 1.94 1.60
C ASP A 141 9.48 1.67 2.29
N LEU A 142 10.50 2.55 2.16
CA LEU A 142 11.73 2.48 2.96
C LEU A 142 11.46 2.58 4.46
N GLY A 143 10.58 3.49 4.86
CA GLY A 143 10.15 3.61 6.26
C GLY A 143 9.57 2.30 6.78
N LYS A 144 8.70 1.65 6.00
CA LYS A 144 8.12 0.35 6.36
C LYS A 144 9.17 -0.76 6.45
N VAL A 145 10.06 -0.86 5.48
CA VAL A 145 11.12 -1.87 5.44
C VAL A 145 12.06 -1.70 6.64
N HIS A 146 12.52 -0.48 6.92
CA HIS A 146 13.39 -0.23 8.07
C HIS A 146 12.68 -0.47 9.40
N PHE A 147 11.37 -0.19 9.47
CA PHE A 147 10.58 -0.52 10.66
C PHE A 147 10.53 -2.05 10.88
N GLU A 148 10.32 -2.84 9.84
CA GLU A 148 10.31 -4.30 9.90
C GLU A 148 11.67 -4.88 10.31
N LEU A 149 12.76 -4.27 9.85
CA LEU A 149 14.14 -4.62 10.25
C LEU A 149 14.52 -4.16 11.66
N GLY A 150 13.64 -3.42 12.36
CA GLY A 150 13.93 -2.88 13.70
C GLY A 150 14.79 -1.62 13.69
N ASN A 151 15.06 -1.04 12.52
CA ASN A 151 15.82 0.20 12.35
C ASN A 151 14.91 1.42 12.54
N TYR A 152 14.32 1.57 13.72
CA TYR A 152 13.22 2.51 13.99
C TYR A 152 13.60 3.99 13.78
N ALA A 153 14.82 4.38 14.09
CA ALA A 153 15.30 5.75 13.85
C ALA A 153 15.32 6.07 12.34
N ILE A 154 15.81 5.13 11.50
CA ILE A 154 15.83 5.29 10.05
C ILE A 154 14.40 5.25 9.48
N ALA A 155 13.53 4.41 10.03
CA ALA A 155 12.13 4.37 9.65
C ALA A 155 11.45 5.72 9.90
N ALA A 156 11.69 6.33 11.08
CA ALA A 156 11.15 7.65 11.43
C ALA A 156 11.64 8.72 10.45
N GLU A 157 12.93 8.76 10.14
CA GLU A 157 13.51 9.70 9.16
C GLU A 157 12.84 9.59 7.79
N ASN A 158 12.63 8.36 7.31
CA ASN A 158 11.95 8.13 6.03
C ASN A 158 10.49 8.60 6.06
N PHE A 159 9.73 8.34 7.13
CA PHE A 159 8.37 8.86 7.27
C PHE A 159 8.33 10.38 7.40
N GLU A 160 9.33 11.02 8.04
CA GLU A 160 9.46 12.48 8.06
C GLU A 160 9.69 13.05 6.65
N ASN A 161 10.51 12.37 5.83
CA ASN A 161 10.71 12.76 4.44
C ASN A 161 9.40 12.70 3.63
N VAL A 162 8.53 11.71 3.87
CA VAL A 162 7.19 11.69 3.23
C VAL A 162 6.42 12.96 3.54
N LEU A 163 6.45 13.44 4.80
CA LEU A 163 5.71 14.63 5.24
C LEU A 163 6.22 15.93 4.61
N GLN A 164 7.45 15.99 4.09
CA GLN A 164 7.96 17.16 3.36
C GLN A 164 7.26 17.33 2.00
N TYR A 165 6.77 16.23 1.40
CA TYR A 165 6.19 16.23 0.06
C TYR A 165 4.67 15.98 0.06
N LYS A 166 4.14 15.39 1.13
CA LYS A 166 2.73 15.02 1.22
C LYS A 166 2.19 15.25 2.63
N ASP A 167 1.66 16.45 2.84
CA ASP A 167 0.99 16.81 4.09
C ASP A 167 -0.38 16.13 4.25
N ASN A 168 -0.83 16.03 5.51
CA ASN A 168 -2.18 15.66 5.90
C ASN A 168 -2.60 14.21 5.54
N ASN A 169 -1.75 13.24 5.87
CA ASN A 169 -2.15 11.84 5.84
C ASN A 169 -2.02 11.25 7.26
N GLU A 170 -3.15 10.86 7.85
CA GLU A 170 -3.21 10.27 9.19
C GLU A 170 -2.35 9.01 9.34
N TRP A 171 -2.24 8.22 8.27
CA TRP A 171 -1.42 7.00 8.29
C TRP A 171 0.07 7.31 8.40
N ILE A 172 0.57 8.38 7.77
CA ILE A 172 1.98 8.74 7.86
C ILE A 172 2.32 9.16 9.28
N TYR A 173 1.50 10.02 9.90
CA TYR A 173 1.69 10.39 11.30
C TYR A 173 1.58 9.18 12.22
N TYR A 174 0.69 8.25 11.93
CA TYR A 174 0.53 7.03 12.72
C TYR A 174 1.79 6.14 12.63
N TYR A 175 2.31 5.87 11.43
CA TYR A 175 3.54 5.07 11.27
C TYR A 175 4.77 5.77 11.86
N LEU A 176 4.87 7.08 11.70
CA LEU A 176 5.91 7.89 12.34
C LEU A 176 5.80 7.80 13.87
N GLY A 177 4.60 7.89 14.41
CA GLY A 177 4.34 7.67 15.84
C GLY A 177 4.76 6.28 16.31
N GLN A 178 4.47 5.24 15.55
CA GLN A 178 4.91 3.87 15.85
C GLN A 178 6.44 3.72 15.79
N ALA A 179 7.10 4.35 14.81
CA ALA A 179 8.55 4.31 14.71
C ALA A 179 9.21 5.00 15.92
N TYR A 180 8.69 6.15 16.35
CA TYR A 180 9.17 6.83 17.57
C TYR A 180 8.85 6.02 18.85
N GLU A 181 7.66 5.41 18.95
CA GLU A 181 7.32 4.54 20.10
C GLU A 181 8.30 3.36 20.19
N ALA A 182 8.59 2.71 19.06
CA ALA A 182 9.51 1.59 19.02
C ALA A 182 10.98 1.99 19.26
N ASN A 183 11.33 3.27 18.99
CA ASN A 183 12.63 3.86 19.28
C ASN A 183 12.73 4.47 20.70
N ASP A 184 11.74 4.22 21.56
CA ASP A 184 11.63 4.74 22.94
C ASP A 184 11.53 6.29 23.04
N GLU A 185 11.11 6.94 21.97
CA GLU A 185 10.90 8.40 21.88
C GLU A 185 9.42 8.75 22.14
N ILE A 186 8.95 8.46 23.36
CA ILE A 186 7.52 8.45 23.73
C ILE A 186 6.82 9.79 23.49
N ASP A 187 7.48 10.93 23.79
CA ASP A 187 6.87 12.26 23.59
C ASP A 187 6.65 12.57 22.10
N LYS A 188 7.59 12.18 21.24
CA LYS A 188 7.43 12.32 19.80
C LYS A 188 6.35 11.36 19.25
N ALA A 189 6.30 10.13 19.76
CA ALA A 189 5.28 9.17 19.41
C ALA A 189 3.88 9.72 19.71
N LEU A 190 3.65 10.18 20.94
CA LEU A 190 2.38 10.76 21.35
C LEU A 190 2.00 11.96 20.49
N SER A 191 2.95 12.90 20.27
CA SER A 191 2.72 14.07 19.41
C SER A 191 2.26 13.67 18.01
N ASN A 192 2.81 12.60 17.41
CA ASN A 192 2.43 12.14 16.08
C ASN A 192 1.09 11.41 16.06
N PHE A 193 0.76 10.61 17.08
CA PHE A 193 -0.58 10.06 17.20
C PHE A 193 -1.66 11.15 17.34
N LEU A 194 -1.40 12.21 18.10
CA LEU A 194 -2.30 13.34 18.21
C LEU A 194 -2.44 14.10 16.88
N LYS A 195 -1.37 14.25 16.10
CA LYS A 195 -1.46 14.81 14.73
C LYS A 195 -2.29 13.93 13.81
N ALA A 196 -2.16 12.59 13.88
CA ALA A 196 -3.00 11.67 13.10
C ALA A 196 -4.48 11.86 13.43
N ILE A 197 -4.84 12.04 14.71
CA ILE A 197 -6.20 12.35 15.18
C ILE A 197 -6.66 13.71 14.65
N ALA A 198 -5.79 14.73 14.68
CA ALA A 198 -6.12 16.07 14.18
C ALA A 198 -6.39 16.09 12.67
N VAL A 199 -5.76 15.20 11.89
CA VAL A 199 -6.00 15.02 10.45
C VAL A 199 -7.31 14.28 10.20
N ASN A 200 -7.59 13.24 11.00
CA ASN A 200 -8.78 12.42 10.88
C ASN A 200 -9.29 12.04 12.27
N ASP A 201 -10.32 12.72 12.73
CA ASP A 201 -10.96 12.52 14.04
C ASP A 201 -11.67 11.16 14.18
N GLY A 202 -11.90 10.44 13.08
CA GLY A 202 -12.40 9.06 13.05
C GLY A 202 -11.30 7.99 13.05
N PHE A 203 -10.03 8.37 13.16
CA PHE A 203 -8.91 7.42 13.02
C PHE A 203 -8.63 6.63 14.32
N ALA A 204 -9.47 5.61 14.57
CA ALA A 204 -9.44 4.77 15.76
C ALA A 204 -8.04 4.26 16.20
N PRO A 205 -7.12 3.82 15.29
CA PRO A 205 -5.80 3.33 15.69
C PRO A 205 -4.99 4.35 16.48
N ALA A 206 -5.06 5.64 16.13
CA ALA A 206 -4.30 6.69 16.81
C ALA A 206 -4.85 7.00 18.19
N TYR A 207 -6.19 7.00 18.37
CA TYR A 207 -6.81 7.16 19.70
C TYR A 207 -6.35 6.07 20.66
N LYS A 208 -6.40 4.81 20.22
CA LYS A 208 -5.93 3.69 21.05
C LYS A 208 -4.46 3.85 21.45
N LYS A 209 -3.60 4.22 20.51
CA LYS A 209 -2.17 4.43 20.78
C LYS A 209 -1.91 5.61 21.72
N ALA A 210 -2.56 6.75 21.49
CA ALA A 210 -2.46 7.91 22.37
C ALA A 210 -2.91 7.58 23.79
N ALA A 211 -4.06 6.93 23.97
CA ALA A 211 -4.58 6.52 25.26
C ALA A 211 -3.60 5.59 26.01
N ILE A 212 -2.98 4.64 25.31
CA ILE A 212 -1.98 3.74 25.92
C ILE A 212 -0.76 4.53 26.37
N LEU A 213 -0.27 5.49 25.60
CA LEU A 213 0.89 6.30 25.98
C LEU A 213 0.58 7.24 27.13
N PHE A 214 -0.59 7.89 27.17
CA PHE A 214 -1.03 8.67 28.31
C PHE A 214 -1.10 7.81 29.59
N MET A 215 -1.66 6.59 29.48
CA MET A 215 -1.69 5.66 30.61
C MET A 215 -0.28 5.28 31.09
N ALA A 216 0.66 5.04 30.17
CA ALA A 216 2.06 4.72 30.52
C ALA A 216 2.78 5.89 31.21
N ARG A 217 2.41 7.12 30.91
CA ARG A 217 2.90 8.35 31.54
C ARG A 217 2.21 8.66 32.88
N GLN A 218 1.19 7.89 33.22
CA GLN A 218 0.31 8.12 34.38
C GLN A 218 -0.58 9.39 34.25
N ASP A 219 -0.76 9.89 33.00
CA ASP A 219 -1.70 10.96 32.67
C ASP A 219 -3.11 10.33 32.55
N TYR A 220 -3.70 9.95 33.71
CA TYR A 220 -4.89 9.07 33.74
C TYR A 220 -6.15 9.74 33.22
N GLU A 221 -6.30 11.06 33.43
CA GLU A 221 -7.43 11.83 32.89
C GLU A 221 -7.44 11.78 31.37
N ASP A 222 -6.30 12.12 30.73
CA ASP A 222 -6.16 12.08 29.29
C ASP A 222 -6.33 10.65 28.77
N ALA A 223 -5.73 9.66 29.44
CA ALA A 223 -5.89 8.25 29.04
C ALA A 223 -7.36 7.82 29.03
N ALA A 224 -8.15 8.22 30.05
CA ALA A 224 -9.57 7.90 30.11
C ALA A 224 -10.35 8.58 28.97
N GLU A 225 -10.09 9.86 28.70
CA GLU A 225 -10.73 10.62 27.64
C GLU A 225 -10.50 9.98 26.25
N TYR A 226 -9.24 9.68 25.91
CA TYR A 226 -8.91 9.07 24.63
C TYR A 226 -9.44 7.63 24.48
N PHE A 227 -9.50 6.85 25.56
CA PHE A 227 -10.15 5.53 25.53
C PHE A 227 -11.67 5.65 25.38
N GLU A 228 -12.30 6.65 26.00
CA GLU A 228 -13.75 6.90 25.82
C GLU A 228 -14.08 7.25 24.37
N ASP A 229 -13.27 8.09 23.73
CA ASP A 229 -13.45 8.45 22.33
C ASP A 229 -13.20 7.24 21.42
N TYR A 230 -12.18 6.43 21.70
CA TYR A 230 -11.96 5.16 21.00
C TYR A 230 -13.17 4.21 21.12
N ALA A 231 -13.77 4.09 22.33
CA ALA A 231 -14.92 3.20 22.57
C ALA A 231 -16.21 3.65 21.83
N LYS A 232 -16.32 4.95 21.46
CA LYS A 232 -17.44 5.47 20.65
C LYS A 232 -17.32 5.12 19.18
N MET A 233 -16.13 4.68 18.72
CA MET A 233 -15.87 4.35 17.33
C MET A 233 -16.39 2.97 16.96
N ASN A 234 -16.37 2.65 15.65
CA ASN A 234 -16.77 1.34 15.15
C ASN A 234 -15.64 0.32 15.36
N ILE A 235 -15.55 -0.22 16.58
CA ILE A 235 -14.58 -1.24 17.00
C ILE A 235 -15.30 -2.56 17.33
N PRO A 236 -14.57 -3.71 17.32
CA PRO A 236 -15.17 -5.00 17.67
C PRO A 236 -15.83 -4.98 19.06
N PRO A 237 -17.01 -5.60 19.23
CA PRO A 237 -17.74 -5.58 20.51
C PRO A 237 -16.95 -6.09 21.70
N GLU A 238 -16.15 -7.15 21.52
CA GLU A 238 -15.29 -7.71 22.57
C GLU A 238 -14.21 -6.70 22.99
N GLU A 239 -13.60 -6.01 22.02
CA GLU A 239 -12.61 -4.97 22.30
C GLU A 239 -13.23 -3.80 23.04
N LYS A 240 -14.44 -3.38 22.62
CA LYS A 240 -15.18 -2.32 23.29
C LYS A 240 -15.43 -2.64 24.77
N GLU A 241 -15.93 -3.85 25.07
CA GLU A 241 -16.16 -4.29 26.45
C GLU A 241 -14.87 -4.25 27.31
N ASN A 242 -13.74 -4.66 26.71
CA ASN A 242 -12.44 -4.63 27.40
C ASN A 242 -11.98 -3.20 27.69
N ILE A 243 -12.18 -2.29 26.74
CA ILE A 243 -11.85 -0.87 26.92
C ILE A 243 -12.75 -0.21 27.97
N GLU A 244 -14.05 -0.46 27.96
CA GLU A 244 -14.99 0.06 28.96
C GLU A 244 -14.58 -0.37 30.38
N LYS A 245 -14.21 -1.64 30.58
CA LYS A 245 -13.67 -2.13 31.86
C LYS A 245 -12.34 -1.45 32.25
N LEU A 246 -11.48 -1.15 31.26
CA LEU A 246 -10.24 -0.44 31.50
C LEU A 246 -10.49 1.00 31.96
N ILE A 247 -11.41 1.71 31.29
CA ILE A 247 -11.83 3.07 31.64
C ILE A 247 -12.34 3.11 33.12
N GLU A 248 -13.18 2.17 33.50
CA GLU A 248 -13.65 2.09 34.90
C GLU A 248 -12.50 1.95 35.92
N ARG A 249 -11.49 1.15 35.58
CA ARG A 249 -10.31 1.00 36.44
C ARG A 249 -9.47 2.27 36.52
N ILE A 250 -9.28 2.97 35.38
CA ILE A 250 -8.56 4.23 35.33
C ILE A 250 -9.30 5.27 36.19
N LYS A 251 -10.62 5.42 36.07
CA LYS A 251 -11.43 6.36 36.85
C LYS A 251 -11.35 6.10 38.36
N LYS A 252 -11.40 4.84 38.77
CA LYS A 252 -11.21 4.48 40.18
C LYS A 252 -9.82 4.83 40.71
N LYS A 253 -8.79 4.81 39.81
CA LYS A 253 -7.44 5.20 40.21
C LYS A 253 -7.35 6.72 40.41
N ILE A 254 -7.93 7.51 39.49
CA ILE A 254 -8.02 8.97 39.60
C ILE A 254 -8.72 9.39 40.92
N GLU A 255 -9.81 8.72 41.28
CA GLU A 255 -10.58 9.01 42.51
C GLU A 255 -9.78 8.71 43.82
N ASN A 256 -8.74 7.88 43.76
CA ASN A 256 -7.94 7.46 44.90
C ASN A 256 -6.59 8.17 45.02
N GLU A 257 -6.21 9.01 44.06
CA GLU A 257 -5.04 9.90 44.10
C GLU A 257 -5.42 11.30 44.61
#